data_751f32332d0b9064c85b501df380f933
#
_entry.id   751f32332d0b9064c85b501df380f933
#
_cell.length_a   1.000
_cell.length_b   1.000
_cell.length_c   1.000
_cell.angle_alpha   90.00
_cell.angle_beta   90.00
_cell.angle_gamma   90.00
#
_symmetry.space_group_name_H-M   'P 1'
#
loop_
_entity.id
_entity.type
_entity.pdbx_description
1 polymer ?
#
loop_
_entity_poly.entity_id
_entity_poly.type
_entity_poly.pdbx_seq_one_letter_code
_entity_poly.pdbx_strand_id
1 'polypeptide(L)'
;MITNRAFDDRLHDFEKMYQFLQQEYLVRRDHFVWLFSRLGDWKFSMWNGRKANPEYFSKNAHLWLDTAGELLGFVIDEDGDEIFFILTRHDQIHLYPAMLEWAIEHWRPLYQGLKTEVHEFQVEELACLKQQGFTTPGIAATTRAYDLTSMDKYKAPLPVGFKIVNMVENTDLHARALLSLEGYMEPEKLTDVIIAKLNTSRMSPAYDPRFDLSVVTADGVHVATCVGYVDPGSHVAEIEKVRTYSQYRRLGLAEAVIRECFQRLKASGIKRAYITGYSDGPNALYEKLGPCGHKQWFHYEV
;
A
#
# COMPACT_ATOMS: atom_id res chain seq x y z
N MET A 1 -21.24 -1.11 24.92
CA MET A 1 -19.92 -1.07 25.62
C MET A 1 -18.86 -1.35 24.58
N ILE A 2 -17.76 -0.59 24.55
CA ILE A 2 -16.64 -0.80 23.61
C ILE A 2 -15.58 -1.61 24.36
N THR A 3 -15.00 -2.59 23.68
CA THR A 3 -13.88 -3.39 24.17
C THR A 3 -12.68 -3.21 23.26
N ASN A 4 -11.48 -3.42 23.76
CA ASN A 4 -10.28 -3.41 22.93
C ASN A 4 -9.36 -4.59 23.29
N ARG A 5 -8.58 -5.05 22.34
CA ARG A 5 -7.63 -6.15 22.50
C ARG A 5 -6.57 -6.17 21.41
N ALA A 6 -5.48 -6.87 21.68
CA ALA A 6 -4.48 -7.16 20.67
C ALA A 6 -5.05 -7.98 19.48
N PHE A 7 -4.43 -7.85 18.33
CA PHE A 7 -4.72 -8.66 17.15
C PHE A 7 -4.57 -10.16 17.44
N ASP A 8 -5.52 -10.95 16.99
CA ASP A 8 -5.49 -12.41 17.05
C ASP A 8 -6.04 -13.01 15.74
N ASP A 9 -5.17 -13.62 14.96
CA ASP A 9 -5.51 -14.24 13.67
C ASP A 9 -6.55 -15.36 13.80
N ARG A 10 -6.56 -16.06 14.96
CA ARG A 10 -7.54 -17.12 15.26
C ARG A 10 -8.97 -16.59 15.38
N LEU A 11 -9.13 -15.30 15.58
CA LEU A 11 -10.42 -14.59 15.66
C LEU A 11 -10.81 -13.92 14.33
N HIS A 12 -10.12 -14.25 13.24
CA HIS A 12 -10.32 -13.68 11.92
C HIS A 12 -10.15 -12.15 11.88
N ASP A 13 -9.18 -11.63 12.64
CA ASP A 13 -8.99 -10.18 12.75
C ASP A 13 -8.45 -9.55 11.47
N PHE A 14 -7.62 -10.28 10.71
CA PHE A 14 -7.18 -9.79 9.41
C PHE A 14 -8.37 -9.56 8.46
N GLU A 15 -9.30 -10.52 8.39
CA GLU A 15 -10.50 -10.44 7.56
C GLU A 15 -11.40 -9.28 8.02
N LYS A 16 -11.55 -9.04 9.32
CA LYS A 16 -12.29 -7.90 9.87
C LYS A 16 -11.65 -6.57 9.48
N MET A 17 -10.32 -6.46 9.58
CA MET A 17 -9.58 -5.26 9.17
C MET A 17 -9.70 -5.03 7.66
N TYR A 18 -9.63 -6.09 6.85
CA TYR A 18 -9.79 -6.00 5.40
C TYR A 18 -11.21 -5.54 5.02
N GLN A 19 -12.25 -6.12 5.61
CA GLN A 19 -13.65 -5.73 5.41
C GLN A 19 -13.91 -4.28 5.89
N PHE A 20 -13.31 -3.89 7.02
CA PHE A 20 -13.36 -2.51 7.51
C PHE A 20 -12.83 -1.53 6.45
N LEU A 21 -11.66 -1.79 5.85
CA LEU A 21 -11.10 -0.93 4.79
C LEU A 21 -12.03 -0.85 3.58
N GLN A 22 -12.64 -1.96 3.16
CA GLN A 22 -13.61 -1.99 2.05
C GLN A 22 -14.84 -1.10 2.35
N GLN A 23 -15.40 -1.24 3.55
CA GLN A 23 -16.57 -0.45 3.98
C GLN A 23 -16.24 1.03 4.09
N GLU A 24 -15.12 1.37 4.72
CA GLU A 24 -14.66 2.76 4.85
C GLU A 24 -14.35 3.40 3.50
N TYR A 25 -13.77 2.65 2.56
CA TYR A 25 -13.60 3.14 1.21
C TYR A 25 -14.92 3.47 0.52
N LEU A 26 -15.95 2.61 0.64
CA LEU A 26 -17.26 2.84 0.03
C LEU A 26 -17.95 4.11 0.56
N VAL A 27 -17.70 4.47 1.81
CA VAL A 27 -18.25 5.69 2.43
C VAL A 27 -17.38 6.91 2.14
N ARG A 28 -16.09 6.83 2.42
CA ARG A 28 -15.16 7.96 2.35
C ARG A 28 -14.69 8.28 0.93
N ARG A 29 -14.77 7.33 0.02
CA ARG A 29 -14.31 7.46 -1.37
C ARG A 29 -12.86 7.93 -1.45
N ASP A 30 -12.57 9.03 -2.11
CA ASP A 30 -11.20 9.56 -2.24
C ASP A 30 -10.59 10.04 -0.91
N HIS A 31 -11.40 10.16 0.17
CA HIS A 31 -10.95 10.48 1.52
C HIS A 31 -10.68 9.25 2.41
N PHE A 32 -10.45 8.08 1.82
CA PHE A 32 -10.02 6.90 2.58
C PHE A 32 -8.67 7.15 3.26
N VAL A 33 -8.43 6.48 4.42
CA VAL A 33 -7.16 6.62 5.15
C VAL A 33 -6.13 5.63 4.64
N TRP A 34 -6.49 4.37 4.47
CA TRP A 34 -5.60 3.30 4.02
C TRP A 34 -6.24 2.46 2.94
N LEU A 35 -5.44 1.94 1.99
CA LEU A 35 -5.86 0.93 1.03
C LEU A 35 -5.41 -0.48 1.46
N PHE A 36 -6.05 -1.47 0.87
CA PHE A 36 -5.89 -2.87 1.26
C PHE A 36 -4.57 -3.49 0.78
N SER A 37 -3.85 -2.91 -0.17
CA SER A 37 -2.52 -3.39 -0.53
C SER A 37 -1.56 -3.27 0.65
N ARG A 38 -1.62 -2.14 1.37
CA ARG A 38 -0.80 -1.86 2.53
C ARG A 38 -1.09 -2.83 3.69
N LEU A 39 -2.37 -3.11 3.96
CA LEU A 39 -2.77 -4.13 4.92
C LEU A 39 -2.33 -5.54 4.48
N GLY A 40 -2.42 -5.83 3.18
CA GLY A 40 -1.92 -7.08 2.60
C GLY A 40 -0.41 -7.22 2.76
N ASP A 41 0.36 -6.17 2.52
CA ASP A 41 1.82 -6.19 2.74
C ASP A 41 2.16 -6.31 4.24
N TRP A 42 1.41 -5.63 5.13
CA TRP A 42 1.57 -5.83 6.57
C TRP A 42 1.39 -7.29 6.97
N LYS A 43 0.38 -7.96 6.48
CA LYS A 43 0.08 -9.35 6.84
C LYS A 43 0.99 -10.37 6.16
N PHE A 44 1.24 -10.22 4.87
CA PHE A 44 1.81 -11.29 4.05
C PHE A 44 3.26 -11.02 3.60
N SER A 45 3.72 -9.76 3.56
CA SER A 45 5.08 -9.49 3.15
C SER A 45 6.10 -9.90 4.21
N MET A 46 6.85 -10.98 3.95
CA MET A 46 7.89 -11.52 4.83
C MET A 46 9.28 -10.95 4.55
N TRP A 47 9.38 -9.89 3.77
CA TRP A 47 10.64 -9.22 3.52
C TRP A 47 11.27 -8.70 4.83
N ASN A 48 10.46 -8.11 5.68
CA ASN A 48 10.85 -7.72 7.01
C ASN A 48 10.97 -8.98 7.92
N GLY A 49 12.19 -9.32 8.32
CA GLY A 49 12.46 -10.50 9.15
C GLY A 49 11.79 -10.47 10.54
N ARG A 50 11.36 -9.30 11.03
CA ARG A 50 10.65 -9.16 12.32
C ARG A 50 9.32 -9.92 12.34
N LYS A 51 8.66 -10.04 11.18
CA LYS A 51 7.38 -10.77 11.02
C LYS A 51 7.50 -12.30 11.19
N ALA A 52 8.71 -12.82 11.24
CA ALA A 52 8.94 -14.23 11.60
C ALA A 52 8.70 -14.52 13.09
N ASN A 53 8.64 -13.49 13.95
CA ASN A 53 8.25 -13.63 15.35
C ASN A 53 6.74 -13.93 15.43
N PRO A 54 6.32 -15.04 16.08
CA PRO A 54 4.89 -15.39 16.22
C PRO A 54 4.04 -14.31 16.91
N GLU A 55 4.67 -13.50 17.79
CA GLU A 55 3.99 -12.43 18.52
C GLU A 55 3.95 -11.10 17.74
N TYR A 56 4.55 -11.04 16.53
CA TYR A 56 4.65 -9.79 15.79
C TYR A 56 3.29 -9.10 15.63
N PHE A 57 2.32 -9.81 15.08
CA PHE A 57 1.01 -9.23 14.78
C PHE A 57 0.24 -8.79 16.02
N SER A 58 0.29 -9.59 17.09
CA SER A 58 -0.38 -9.24 18.36
C SER A 58 0.27 -8.06 19.10
N LYS A 59 1.56 -7.81 18.88
CA LYS A 59 2.29 -6.66 19.44
C LYS A 59 2.13 -5.39 18.61
N ASN A 60 1.89 -5.54 17.29
CA ASN A 60 1.91 -4.45 16.34
C ASN A 60 0.53 -4.09 15.78
N ALA A 61 -0.55 -4.69 16.30
CA ALA A 61 -1.91 -4.24 16.02
C ALA A 61 -2.84 -4.43 17.22
N HIS A 62 -3.71 -3.44 17.45
CA HIS A 62 -4.68 -3.44 18.52
C HIS A 62 -6.05 -2.95 18.00
N LEU A 63 -7.12 -3.65 18.35
CA LEU A 63 -8.45 -3.50 17.79
C LEU A 63 -9.45 -2.97 18.82
N TRP A 64 -10.35 -2.09 18.40
CA TRP A 64 -11.52 -1.62 19.15
C TRP A 64 -12.78 -2.19 18.53
N LEU A 65 -13.59 -2.87 19.35
CA LEU A 65 -14.78 -3.60 18.91
C LEU A 65 -16.00 -3.18 19.72
N ASP A 66 -17.16 -3.24 19.09
CA ASP A 66 -18.43 -3.06 19.78
C ASP A 66 -18.88 -4.35 20.50
N THR A 67 -20.07 -4.32 21.11
CA THR A 67 -20.65 -5.47 21.83
C THR A 67 -21.05 -6.64 20.92
N ALA A 68 -21.20 -6.39 19.61
CA ALA A 68 -21.45 -7.43 18.62
C ALA A 68 -20.15 -8.03 18.03
N GLY A 69 -18.98 -7.47 18.42
CA GLY A 69 -17.68 -7.87 17.89
C GLY A 69 -17.33 -7.24 16.56
N GLU A 70 -18.07 -6.20 16.14
CA GLU A 70 -17.78 -5.43 14.93
C GLU A 70 -16.62 -4.46 15.15
N LEU A 71 -15.74 -4.32 14.18
CA LEU A 71 -14.56 -3.47 14.25
C LEU A 71 -14.94 -1.98 14.14
N LEU A 72 -14.61 -1.21 15.16
CA LEU A 72 -14.83 0.25 15.22
C LEU A 72 -13.58 1.04 14.80
N GLY A 73 -12.41 0.43 14.95
CA GLY A 73 -11.13 1.00 14.57
C GLY A 73 -9.98 0.14 15.07
N PHE A 74 -8.78 0.44 14.60
CA PHE A 74 -7.57 -0.24 15.03
C PHE A 74 -6.35 0.68 14.95
N VAL A 75 -5.35 0.35 15.75
CA VAL A 75 -4.02 0.93 15.71
C VAL A 75 -3.08 -0.12 15.15
N ILE A 76 -2.17 0.27 14.28
CA ILE A 76 -1.25 -0.65 13.62
C ILE A 76 0.13 -0.01 13.48
N ASP A 77 1.16 -0.76 13.87
CA ASP A 77 2.55 -0.52 13.54
C ASP A 77 2.90 -1.39 12.32
N GLU A 78 3.24 -0.75 11.22
CA GLU A 78 3.33 -1.44 9.92
C GLU A 78 4.56 -2.35 9.82
N ASP A 79 5.69 -1.89 10.31
CA ASP A 79 6.98 -2.56 10.15
C ASP A 79 7.66 -3.01 11.45
N GLY A 80 7.00 -2.83 12.60
CA GLY A 80 7.57 -3.08 13.91
C GLY A 80 8.62 -2.01 14.27
N ASP A 81 8.32 -0.75 14.00
CA ASP A 81 9.19 0.41 14.24
C ASP A 81 8.39 1.59 14.83
N GLU A 82 8.96 2.79 14.76
CA GLU A 82 8.33 3.99 15.34
C GLU A 82 7.12 4.52 14.56
N ILE A 83 6.80 3.95 13.38
CA ILE A 83 5.72 4.46 12.52
C ILE A 83 4.42 3.70 12.76
N PHE A 84 3.38 4.39 13.19
CA PHE A 84 2.08 3.79 13.44
C PHE A 84 0.95 4.53 12.71
N PHE A 85 -0.18 3.84 12.58
CA PHE A 85 -1.40 4.38 11.98
C PHE A 85 -2.59 4.08 12.88
N ILE A 86 -3.54 5.03 12.92
CA ILE A 86 -4.82 4.88 13.59
C ILE A 86 -5.93 4.98 12.55
N LEU A 87 -6.75 3.96 12.47
CA LEU A 87 -7.90 3.92 11.57
C LEU A 87 -9.18 3.78 12.39
N THR A 88 -10.07 4.75 12.25
CA THR A 88 -11.38 4.74 12.88
C THR A 88 -12.46 4.60 11.81
N ARG A 89 -13.55 3.91 12.14
CA ARG A 89 -14.77 3.96 11.33
C ARG A 89 -15.26 5.41 11.23
N HIS A 90 -15.77 5.83 10.08
CA HIS A 90 -16.14 7.22 9.80
C HIS A 90 -17.09 7.85 10.84
N ASP A 91 -17.95 7.04 11.48
CA ASP A 91 -18.90 7.46 12.52
C ASP A 91 -18.36 7.29 13.95
N GLN A 92 -17.09 6.84 14.11
CA GLN A 92 -16.45 6.54 15.39
C GLN A 92 -15.18 7.35 15.63
N ILE A 93 -15.04 8.51 14.98
CA ILE A 93 -13.85 9.36 15.10
C ILE A 93 -13.56 9.77 16.56
N HIS A 94 -14.60 9.82 17.40
CA HIS A 94 -14.45 10.11 18.83
C HIS A 94 -13.59 9.10 19.60
N LEU A 95 -13.28 7.94 19.02
CA LEU A 95 -12.36 6.94 19.59
C LEU A 95 -10.89 7.31 19.37
N TYR A 96 -10.59 8.16 18.37
CA TYR A 96 -9.22 8.48 18.00
C TYR A 96 -8.34 8.94 19.15
N PRO A 97 -8.79 9.84 20.08
CA PRO A 97 -7.98 10.26 21.23
C PRO A 97 -7.56 9.08 22.11
N ALA A 98 -8.48 8.18 22.46
CA ALA A 98 -8.18 7.01 23.28
C ALA A 98 -7.25 6.00 22.59
N MET A 99 -7.40 5.86 21.26
CA MET A 99 -6.50 5.02 20.46
C MET A 99 -5.09 5.61 20.37
N LEU A 100 -4.99 6.94 20.26
CA LEU A 100 -3.71 7.64 20.26
C LEU A 100 -3.01 7.56 21.61
N GLU A 101 -3.74 7.74 22.73
CA GLU A 101 -3.21 7.54 24.08
C GLU A 101 -2.68 6.12 24.26
N TRP A 102 -3.44 5.12 23.79
CA TRP A 102 -3.00 3.72 23.84
C TRP A 102 -1.68 3.52 23.05
N ALA A 103 -1.57 4.05 21.83
CA ALA A 103 -0.35 3.93 21.01
C ALA A 103 0.86 4.60 21.70
N ILE A 104 0.66 5.79 22.27
CA ILE A 104 1.71 6.51 23.01
C ILE A 104 2.15 5.70 24.24
N GLU A 105 1.21 5.20 25.03
CA GLU A 105 1.50 4.44 26.26
C GLU A 105 2.27 3.15 25.96
N HIS A 106 1.91 2.42 24.89
CA HIS A 106 2.44 1.09 24.61
C HIS A 106 3.69 1.10 23.72
N TRP A 107 3.80 2.05 22.78
CA TRP A 107 4.89 2.04 21.79
C TRP A 107 5.98 3.08 22.06
N ARG A 108 5.66 4.23 22.67
CA ARG A 108 6.70 5.22 23.01
C ARG A 108 7.83 4.68 23.91
N PRO A 109 7.59 3.76 24.87
CA PRO A 109 8.66 3.15 25.64
C PRO A 109 9.59 2.24 24.82
N LEU A 110 9.16 1.79 23.65
CA LEU A 110 9.91 0.88 22.77
C LEU A 110 10.80 1.62 21.76
N TYR A 111 10.46 2.89 21.45
CA TYR A 111 11.11 3.68 20.39
C TYR A 111 11.57 5.04 20.93
N GLN A 112 12.58 5.65 20.29
CA GLN A 112 13.08 6.97 20.69
C GLN A 112 12.12 8.13 20.38
N GLY A 113 11.07 7.89 19.63
CA GLY A 113 10.00 8.79 19.28
C GLY A 113 8.91 8.01 18.55
N LEU A 114 7.76 8.63 18.36
CA LEU A 114 6.67 8.03 17.57
C LEU A 114 6.39 8.89 16.36
N LYS A 115 6.05 8.24 15.24
CA LYS A 115 5.71 8.87 13.98
C LYS A 115 4.38 8.34 13.47
N THR A 116 3.61 9.20 12.80
CA THR A 116 2.40 8.78 12.08
C THR A 116 2.24 9.61 10.83
N GLU A 117 1.43 9.12 9.89
CA GLU A 117 1.07 9.86 8.69
C GLU A 117 -0.44 10.08 8.66
N VAL A 118 -0.84 11.31 8.39
CA VAL A 118 -2.26 11.70 8.27
C VAL A 118 -2.47 12.58 7.05
N HIS A 119 -3.69 12.55 6.51
CA HIS A 119 -4.07 13.38 5.37
C HIS A 119 -4.53 14.76 5.81
N GLU A 120 -4.44 15.74 4.91
CA GLU A 120 -4.91 17.11 5.11
C GLU A 120 -6.40 17.22 5.50
N PHE A 121 -7.22 16.26 5.12
CA PHE A 121 -8.65 16.25 5.43
C PHE A 121 -9.00 15.65 6.80
N GLN A 122 -8.06 15.05 7.50
CA GLN A 122 -8.24 14.44 8.82
C GLN A 122 -8.14 15.50 9.94
N VAL A 123 -9.05 16.44 9.94
CA VAL A 123 -8.96 17.65 10.79
C VAL A 123 -9.03 17.35 12.28
N GLU A 124 -9.89 16.41 12.70
CA GLU A 124 -10.06 16.03 14.10
C GLU A 124 -8.83 15.24 14.60
N GLU A 125 -8.31 14.32 13.80
CA GLU A 125 -7.11 13.57 14.07
C GLU A 125 -5.88 14.49 14.19
N LEU A 126 -5.76 15.46 13.28
CA LEU A 126 -4.70 16.48 13.33
C LEU A 126 -4.76 17.33 14.60
N ALA A 127 -5.96 17.67 15.07
CA ALA A 127 -6.13 18.40 16.31
C ALA A 127 -5.68 17.56 17.51
N CYS A 128 -6.04 16.28 17.56
CA CYS A 128 -5.62 15.36 18.60
C CYS A 128 -4.09 15.17 18.65
N LEU A 129 -3.46 14.96 17.49
CA LEU A 129 -2.00 14.82 17.39
C LEU A 129 -1.28 16.07 17.96
N LYS A 130 -1.73 17.25 17.56
CA LYS A 130 -1.16 18.51 18.05
C LYS A 130 -1.31 18.68 19.57
N GLN A 131 -2.46 18.28 20.15
CA GLN A 131 -2.68 18.31 21.59
C GLN A 131 -1.71 17.37 22.34
N GLN A 132 -1.33 16.25 21.73
CA GLN A 132 -0.35 15.30 22.28
C GLN A 132 1.11 15.68 21.97
N GLY A 133 1.35 16.87 21.40
CA GLY A 133 2.68 17.40 21.14
C GLY A 133 3.33 16.94 19.83
N PHE A 134 2.60 16.24 18.97
CA PHE A 134 3.11 15.90 17.64
C PHE A 134 3.29 17.14 16.77
N THR A 135 4.41 17.20 16.08
CA THR A 135 4.76 18.26 15.13
C THR A 135 4.98 17.69 13.74
N THR A 136 4.83 18.51 12.69
CA THR A 136 5.01 18.05 11.32
C THR A 136 6.25 18.62 10.68
N PRO A 137 7.20 17.80 10.18
CA PRO A 137 8.32 18.25 9.37
C PRO A 137 7.93 18.50 7.90
N GLY A 138 6.75 18.06 7.42
CA GLY A 138 6.30 18.32 6.08
C GLY A 138 5.50 17.19 5.43
N ILE A 139 5.42 17.24 4.08
CA ILE A 139 4.70 16.27 3.27
C ILE A 139 5.50 14.97 3.19
N ALA A 140 4.86 13.86 3.55
CA ALA A 140 5.40 12.51 3.44
C ALA A 140 5.24 11.95 2.02
N ALA A 141 4.04 12.08 1.47
CA ALA A 141 3.69 11.48 0.18
C ALA A 141 2.51 12.21 -0.47
N THR A 142 2.29 11.93 -1.75
CA THR A 142 1.09 12.37 -2.47
C THR A 142 0.45 11.18 -3.17
N THR A 143 -0.81 10.88 -2.81
CA THR A 143 -1.62 9.89 -3.50
C THR A 143 -2.43 10.56 -4.60
N ARG A 144 -2.41 9.99 -5.80
CA ARG A 144 -3.16 10.45 -6.97
C ARG A 144 -4.28 9.48 -7.30
N ALA A 145 -5.45 10.04 -7.57
CA ALA A 145 -6.63 9.29 -7.99
C ALA A 145 -6.79 9.37 -9.51
N TYR A 146 -7.18 8.26 -10.13
CA TYR A 146 -7.42 8.14 -11.57
C TYR A 146 -8.82 7.58 -11.81
N ASP A 147 -9.61 8.27 -12.62
CA ASP A 147 -10.90 7.78 -13.09
C ASP A 147 -10.69 6.94 -14.37
N LEU A 148 -10.71 5.62 -14.21
CA LEU A 148 -10.51 4.71 -15.32
C LEU A 148 -11.69 4.69 -16.30
N THR A 149 -12.88 5.14 -15.87
CA THR A 149 -14.08 5.14 -16.73
C THR A 149 -13.97 6.18 -17.83
N SER A 150 -13.43 7.35 -17.52
CA SER A 150 -13.20 8.46 -18.45
C SER A 150 -11.88 8.39 -19.20
N MET A 151 -10.98 7.48 -18.79
CA MET A 151 -9.65 7.40 -19.38
C MET A 151 -9.70 6.86 -20.82
N ASP A 152 -9.12 7.61 -21.74
CA ASP A 152 -9.00 7.19 -23.16
C ASP A 152 -8.17 5.91 -23.30
N LYS A 153 -8.39 5.18 -24.42
CA LYS A 153 -7.58 4.00 -24.80
C LYS A 153 -6.16 4.39 -25.24
N TYR A 154 -5.56 5.36 -24.56
CA TYR A 154 -4.20 5.77 -24.88
C TYR A 154 -3.21 4.71 -24.39
N LYS A 155 -2.53 4.09 -25.32
CA LYS A 155 -1.37 3.24 -25.03
C LYS A 155 -0.10 4.07 -25.21
N ALA A 156 0.70 4.20 -24.14
CA ALA A 156 2.01 4.79 -24.30
C ALA A 156 2.84 3.93 -25.27
N PRO A 157 3.55 4.54 -26.22
CA PRO A 157 4.36 3.78 -27.17
C PRO A 157 5.45 3.00 -26.41
N LEU A 158 5.53 1.72 -26.70
CA LEU A 158 6.60 0.87 -26.19
C LEU A 158 7.73 0.85 -27.24
N PRO A 159 8.99 1.09 -26.86
CA PRO A 159 10.10 1.02 -27.81
C PRO A 159 10.22 -0.37 -28.46
N VAL A 160 10.78 -0.42 -29.66
CA VAL A 160 11.03 -1.69 -30.36
C VAL A 160 11.94 -2.59 -29.52
N GLY A 161 11.64 -3.88 -29.47
CA GLY A 161 12.39 -4.87 -28.67
C GLY A 161 11.85 -5.08 -27.24
N PHE A 162 10.80 -4.35 -26.85
CA PHE A 162 10.12 -4.56 -25.56
C PHE A 162 8.70 -5.07 -25.75
N LYS A 163 8.22 -5.84 -24.78
CA LYS A 163 6.81 -6.26 -24.67
C LYS A 163 6.34 -6.20 -23.21
N ILE A 164 5.04 -6.07 -23.00
CA ILE A 164 4.44 -6.15 -21.67
C ILE A 164 3.84 -7.54 -21.49
N VAL A 165 4.18 -8.17 -20.37
CA VAL A 165 3.65 -9.47 -19.91
C VAL A 165 3.09 -9.33 -18.51
N ASN A 166 2.22 -10.25 -18.08
CA ASN A 166 1.77 -10.39 -16.71
C ASN A 166 2.32 -11.69 -16.09
N MET A 167 2.07 -11.89 -14.80
CA MET A 167 2.56 -13.06 -14.08
C MET A 167 1.79 -14.36 -14.39
N VAL A 168 0.73 -14.32 -15.20
CA VAL A 168 0.09 -15.52 -15.77
C VAL A 168 0.84 -15.93 -17.05
N GLU A 169 1.25 -14.97 -17.86
CA GLU A 169 1.94 -15.19 -19.14
C GLU A 169 3.44 -15.50 -18.95
N ASN A 170 4.05 -14.93 -17.91
CA ASN A 170 5.46 -15.13 -17.58
C ASN A 170 5.62 -15.26 -16.06
N THR A 171 5.87 -16.49 -15.59
CA THR A 171 5.98 -16.86 -14.19
C THR A 171 7.43 -16.88 -13.68
N ASP A 172 8.38 -16.24 -14.40
CA ASP A 172 9.78 -16.19 -13.98
C ASP A 172 9.95 -15.30 -12.73
N LEU A 173 9.79 -15.92 -11.58
CA LEU A 173 9.93 -15.27 -10.28
C LEU A 173 11.36 -14.81 -10.00
N HIS A 174 12.37 -15.50 -10.55
CA HIS A 174 13.77 -15.13 -10.37
C HIS A 174 14.08 -13.81 -11.11
N ALA A 175 13.76 -13.73 -12.40
CA ALA A 175 13.95 -12.52 -13.19
C ALA A 175 13.15 -11.33 -12.60
N ARG A 176 11.93 -11.61 -12.09
CA ARG A 176 11.09 -10.60 -11.44
C ARG A 176 11.68 -10.11 -10.11
N ALA A 177 12.33 -11.02 -9.34
CA ALA A 177 13.00 -10.69 -8.09
C ALA A 177 14.27 -9.84 -8.32
N LEU A 178 15.04 -10.13 -9.34
CA LEU A 178 16.22 -9.32 -9.72
C LEU A 178 15.84 -7.87 -9.96
N LEU A 179 14.78 -7.61 -10.72
CA LEU A 179 14.27 -6.24 -10.91
C LEU A 179 13.82 -5.61 -9.59
N SER A 180 13.14 -6.36 -8.74
CA SER A 180 12.61 -5.85 -7.46
C SER A 180 13.73 -5.47 -6.48
N LEU A 181 14.86 -6.11 -6.55
CA LEU A 181 16.00 -5.94 -5.62
C LEU A 181 17.14 -5.10 -6.18
N GLU A 182 17.02 -4.58 -7.42
CA GLU A 182 18.07 -3.73 -7.98
C GLU A 182 18.39 -2.55 -7.02
N GLY A 183 19.68 -2.39 -6.71
CA GLY A 183 20.17 -1.38 -5.79
C GLY A 183 20.02 -1.71 -4.30
N TYR A 184 19.37 -2.83 -3.94
CA TYR A 184 19.29 -3.33 -2.57
C TYR A 184 20.15 -4.59 -2.36
N MET A 185 20.39 -5.35 -3.41
CA MET A 185 21.10 -6.62 -3.32
C MET A 185 21.85 -6.92 -4.62
N GLU A 186 23.06 -7.48 -4.49
CA GLU A 186 23.80 -8.01 -5.62
C GLU A 186 23.10 -9.25 -6.20
N PRO A 187 22.99 -9.40 -7.53
CA PRO A 187 22.27 -10.52 -8.16
C PRO A 187 22.72 -11.89 -7.67
N GLU A 188 24.03 -12.07 -7.40
CA GLU A 188 24.64 -13.33 -6.95
C GLU A 188 24.22 -13.75 -5.54
N LYS A 189 23.67 -12.81 -4.76
CA LYS A 189 23.15 -13.08 -3.41
C LYS A 189 21.68 -13.49 -3.42
N LEU A 190 21.01 -13.46 -4.57
CA LEU A 190 19.62 -13.86 -4.70
C LEU A 190 19.50 -15.38 -4.57
N THR A 191 18.78 -15.82 -3.55
CA THR A 191 18.53 -17.24 -3.26
C THR A 191 17.04 -17.56 -3.35
N ASP A 192 16.68 -18.84 -3.51
CA ASP A 192 15.30 -19.29 -3.51
C ASP A 192 14.53 -18.86 -2.25
N VAL A 193 15.21 -18.81 -1.10
CA VAL A 193 14.63 -18.34 0.16
C VAL A 193 14.24 -16.87 0.08
N ILE A 194 15.09 -16.04 -0.53
CA ILE A 194 14.80 -14.60 -0.73
C ILE A 194 13.66 -14.45 -1.73
N ILE A 195 13.68 -15.20 -2.83
CA ILE A 195 12.60 -15.21 -3.83
C ILE A 195 11.28 -15.61 -3.18
N ALA A 196 11.27 -16.66 -2.36
CA ALA A 196 10.09 -17.09 -1.63
C ALA A 196 9.55 -15.98 -0.71
N LYS A 197 10.41 -15.28 0.04
CA LYS A 197 10.02 -14.15 0.90
C LYS A 197 9.40 -12.98 0.11
N LEU A 198 9.95 -12.64 -1.04
CA LEU A 198 9.39 -11.59 -1.91
C LEU A 198 8.01 -11.96 -2.44
N ASN A 199 7.76 -13.24 -2.64
CA ASN A 199 6.50 -13.73 -3.20
C ASN A 199 5.38 -13.88 -2.16
N THR A 200 5.67 -13.81 -0.86
CA THR A 200 4.63 -13.91 0.18
C THR A 200 3.59 -12.80 0.08
N SER A 201 3.94 -11.61 -0.38
CA SER A 201 2.98 -10.52 -0.61
C SER A 201 1.89 -10.85 -1.65
N ARG A 202 2.12 -11.88 -2.48
CA ARG A 202 1.14 -12.42 -3.43
C ARG A 202 0.04 -13.26 -2.79
N MET A 203 0.16 -13.55 -1.50
CA MET A 203 -0.92 -14.16 -0.71
C MET A 203 -2.01 -13.17 -0.31
N SER A 204 -1.79 -11.86 -0.53
CA SER A 204 -2.80 -10.83 -0.27
C SER A 204 -4.09 -11.10 -1.07
N PRO A 205 -5.28 -10.99 -0.46
CA PRO A 205 -6.56 -11.12 -1.16
C PRO A 205 -6.73 -10.11 -2.31
N ALA A 206 -6.03 -8.98 -2.25
CA ALA A 206 -6.04 -7.96 -3.31
C ALA A 206 -5.11 -8.28 -4.49
N TYR A 207 -4.24 -9.29 -4.38
CA TYR A 207 -3.31 -9.64 -5.44
C TYR A 207 -3.98 -10.48 -6.53
N ASP A 208 -3.79 -10.07 -7.78
CA ASP A 208 -4.20 -10.84 -8.95
C ASP A 208 -3.05 -10.84 -9.97
N PRO A 209 -2.50 -12.01 -10.36
CA PRO A 209 -1.36 -12.11 -11.26
C PRO A 209 -1.62 -11.52 -12.66
N ARG A 210 -2.88 -11.31 -13.06
CA ARG A 210 -3.25 -10.62 -14.31
C ARG A 210 -2.89 -9.15 -14.31
N PHE A 211 -2.74 -8.53 -13.14
CA PHE A 211 -2.38 -7.12 -12.94
C PHE A 211 -0.98 -6.92 -12.36
N ASP A 212 -0.19 -7.98 -12.18
CA ASP A 212 1.25 -7.90 -11.91
C ASP A 212 1.99 -7.89 -13.25
N LEU A 213 2.27 -6.69 -13.74
CA LEU A 213 2.79 -6.46 -15.09
C LEU A 213 4.28 -6.18 -15.08
N SER A 214 4.95 -6.63 -16.14
CA SER A 214 6.34 -6.29 -16.40
C SER A 214 6.55 -5.97 -17.89
N VAL A 215 7.42 -4.98 -18.14
CA VAL A 215 8.07 -4.81 -19.44
C VAL A 215 9.25 -5.76 -19.49
N VAL A 216 9.33 -6.55 -20.54
CA VAL A 216 10.46 -7.46 -20.78
C VAL A 216 11.13 -7.16 -22.11
N THR A 217 12.44 -7.38 -22.19
CA THR A 217 13.24 -7.32 -23.41
C THR A 217 12.97 -8.55 -24.29
N ALA A 218 13.53 -8.57 -25.50
CA ALA A 218 13.39 -9.71 -26.42
C ALA A 218 13.99 -11.01 -25.86
N ASP A 219 15.02 -10.92 -25.04
CA ASP A 219 15.69 -12.03 -24.34
C ASP A 219 15.06 -12.34 -22.97
N GLY A 220 13.94 -11.71 -22.61
CA GLY A 220 13.13 -12.06 -21.47
C GLY A 220 13.49 -11.36 -20.15
N VAL A 221 14.42 -10.40 -20.17
CA VAL A 221 14.80 -9.65 -18.94
C VAL A 221 13.67 -8.73 -18.53
N HIS A 222 13.24 -8.80 -17.26
CA HIS A 222 12.27 -7.87 -16.70
C HIS A 222 12.94 -6.52 -16.40
N VAL A 223 12.48 -5.44 -17.02
CA VAL A 223 13.15 -4.12 -16.98
C VAL A 223 12.30 -2.99 -16.38
N ALA A 224 10.99 -3.13 -16.38
CA ALA A 224 10.07 -2.26 -15.64
C ALA A 224 8.86 -3.04 -15.16
N THR A 225 8.19 -2.57 -14.13
CA THR A 225 7.06 -3.28 -13.52
C THR A 225 6.10 -2.34 -12.80
N CYS A 226 4.86 -2.79 -12.65
CA CYS A 226 3.89 -2.32 -11.67
C CYS A 226 2.97 -3.48 -11.25
N VAL A 227 2.37 -3.38 -10.07
CA VAL A 227 1.37 -4.33 -9.57
C VAL A 227 0.09 -3.57 -9.27
N GLY A 228 -1.02 -3.98 -9.90
CA GLY A 228 -2.36 -3.52 -9.54
C GLY A 228 -2.95 -4.44 -8.47
N TYR A 229 -3.05 -3.96 -7.24
CA TYR A 229 -3.83 -4.61 -6.19
C TYR A 229 -5.28 -4.21 -6.34
N VAL A 230 -6.20 -5.17 -6.34
CA VAL A 230 -7.59 -4.92 -6.71
C VAL A 230 -8.57 -5.29 -5.59
N ASP A 231 -9.60 -4.48 -5.43
CA ASP A 231 -10.82 -4.88 -4.74
C ASP A 231 -12.00 -4.82 -5.69
N PRO A 232 -12.45 -5.98 -6.21
CA PRO A 232 -13.58 -6.04 -7.11
C PRO A 232 -14.89 -5.53 -6.50
N GLY A 233 -15.07 -5.70 -5.17
CA GLY A 233 -16.27 -5.29 -4.45
C GLY A 233 -16.50 -3.79 -4.46
N SER A 234 -15.45 -3.00 -4.27
CA SER A 234 -15.50 -1.53 -4.35
C SER A 234 -15.15 -0.96 -5.73
N HIS A 235 -14.79 -1.80 -6.71
CA HIS A 235 -14.34 -1.41 -8.05
C HIS A 235 -13.11 -0.49 -8.04
N VAL A 236 -12.17 -0.74 -7.13
CA VAL A 236 -10.97 0.08 -6.94
C VAL A 236 -9.70 -0.76 -7.07
N ALA A 237 -8.62 -0.11 -7.47
CA ALA A 237 -7.28 -0.67 -7.45
C ALA A 237 -6.27 0.31 -6.88
N GLU A 238 -5.17 -0.22 -6.37
CA GLU A 238 -3.97 0.52 -6.01
C GLU A 238 -2.81 0.02 -6.87
N ILE A 239 -2.07 0.94 -7.48
CA ILE A 239 -0.88 0.62 -8.28
C ILE A 239 0.33 0.79 -7.39
N GLU A 240 1.00 -0.32 -7.16
CA GLU A 240 2.15 -0.42 -6.29
C GLU A 240 3.37 -1.06 -6.99
N LYS A 241 4.50 -1.06 -6.31
CA LYS A 241 5.74 -1.73 -6.75
C LYS A 241 6.17 -1.28 -8.14
N VAL A 242 5.95 0.00 -8.46
CA VAL A 242 6.42 0.61 -9.71
C VAL A 242 7.93 0.72 -9.67
N ARG A 243 8.60 0.06 -10.62
CA ARG A 243 10.05 0.04 -10.69
C ARG A 243 10.54 -0.02 -12.14
N THR A 244 11.72 0.54 -12.38
CA THR A 244 12.43 0.43 -13.66
C THR A 244 13.92 0.29 -13.38
N TYR A 245 14.56 -0.72 -13.97
CA TYR A 245 16.01 -0.89 -13.92
C TYR A 245 16.72 0.41 -14.29
N SER A 246 17.76 0.77 -13.57
CA SER A 246 18.48 2.05 -13.73
C SER A 246 18.92 2.30 -15.16
N GLN A 247 19.47 1.29 -15.82
CA GLN A 247 19.94 1.36 -17.21
C GLN A 247 18.82 1.47 -18.27
N TYR A 248 17.57 1.20 -17.91
CA TYR A 248 16.39 1.30 -18.79
C TYR A 248 15.48 2.49 -18.45
N ARG A 249 15.92 3.37 -17.54
CA ARG A 249 15.18 4.60 -17.22
C ARG A 249 15.16 5.57 -18.40
N ARG A 250 14.21 6.50 -18.37
CA ARG A 250 14.00 7.54 -19.41
C ARG A 250 13.57 7.02 -20.77
N LEU A 251 13.23 5.72 -20.91
CA LEU A 251 12.68 5.12 -22.11
C LEU A 251 11.13 5.09 -22.15
N GLY A 252 10.45 5.67 -21.16
CA GLY A 252 8.98 5.67 -21.06
C GLY A 252 8.37 4.34 -20.55
N LEU A 253 9.18 3.35 -20.14
CA LEU A 253 8.72 2.00 -19.81
C LEU A 253 7.76 1.96 -18.63
N ALA A 254 8.04 2.75 -17.57
CA ALA A 254 7.15 2.84 -16.41
C ALA A 254 5.78 3.43 -16.78
N GLU A 255 5.75 4.48 -17.58
CA GLU A 255 4.49 5.04 -18.09
C GLU A 255 3.72 4.01 -18.91
N ALA A 256 4.40 3.28 -19.81
CA ALA A 256 3.78 2.28 -20.66
C ALA A 256 3.14 1.14 -19.83
N VAL A 257 3.86 0.60 -18.85
CA VAL A 257 3.35 -0.52 -18.03
C VAL A 257 2.19 -0.08 -17.14
N ILE A 258 2.22 1.13 -16.56
CA ILE A 258 1.11 1.65 -15.74
C ILE A 258 -0.14 1.88 -16.62
N ARG A 259 0.01 2.49 -17.79
CA ARG A 259 -1.12 2.71 -18.70
C ARG A 259 -1.73 1.39 -19.18
N GLU A 260 -0.92 0.38 -19.46
CA GLU A 260 -1.42 -0.96 -19.79
C GLU A 260 -2.17 -1.57 -18.58
N CYS A 261 -1.64 -1.40 -17.37
CA CYS A 261 -2.32 -1.84 -16.16
C CYS A 261 -3.70 -1.16 -16.02
N PHE A 262 -3.79 0.15 -16.20
CA PHE A 262 -5.06 0.88 -16.20
C PHE A 262 -6.05 0.34 -17.23
N GLN A 263 -5.61 0.01 -18.45
CA GLN A 263 -6.49 -0.55 -19.48
C GLN A 263 -7.02 -1.94 -19.08
N ARG A 264 -6.16 -2.79 -18.52
CA ARG A 264 -6.56 -4.13 -18.05
C ARG A 264 -7.51 -4.05 -16.86
N LEU A 265 -7.25 -3.15 -15.90
CA LEU A 265 -8.12 -2.88 -14.77
C LEU A 265 -9.50 -2.38 -15.22
N LYS A 266 -9.54 -1.40 -16.12
CA LYS A 266 -10.79 -0.89 -16.73
C LYS A 266 -11.57 -2.00 -17.41
N ALA A 267 -10.91 -2.85 -18.21
CA ALA A 267 -11.53 -3.99 -18.90
C ALA A 267 -12.11 -5.02 -17.91
N SER A 268 -11.58 -5.10 -16.68
CA SER A 268 -12.07 -5.97 -15.59
C SER A 268 -13.13 -5.31 -14.72
N GLY A 269 -13.60 -4.11 -15.07
CA GLY A 269 -14.68 -3.42 -14.35
C GLY A 269 -14.21 -2.54 -13.19
N ILE A 270 -12.88 -2.36 -13.00
CA ILE A 270 -12.35 -1.41 -12.03
C ILE A 270 -12.57 0.02 -12.56
N LYS A 271 -13.07 0.89 -11.68
CA LYS A 271 -13.47 2.26 -12.03
C LYS A 271 -12.49 3.30 -11.54
N ARG A 272 -11.77 3.03 -10.45
CA ARG A 272 -10.87 3.96 -9.79
C ARG A 272 -9.52 3.29 -9.52
N ALA A 273 -8.44 4.00 -9.75
CA ALA A 273 -7.10 3.57 -9.34
C ALA A 273 -6.39 4.66 -8.55
N TYR A 274 -5.48 4.25 -7.66
CA TYR A 274 -4.66 5.14 -6.86
C TYR A 274 -3.19 4.78 -7.01
N ILE A 275 -2.32 5.80 -6.99
CA ILE A 275 -0.87 5.64 -6.95
C ILE A 275 -0.30 6.65 -5.96
N THR A 276 0.53 6.19 -5.02
CA THR A 276 1.21 7.04 -4.05
C THR A 276 2.66 7.25 -4.46
N GLY A 277 3.11 8.50 -4.45
CA GLY A 277 4.48 8.88 -4.76
C GLY A 277 5.14 9.57 -3.58
N TYR A 278 6.38 9.15 -3.28
CA TYR A 278 7.17 9.59 -2.12
C TYR A 278 8.35 10.51 -2.50
N SER A 279 8.58 10.76 -3.79
CA SER A 279 9.70 11.59 -4.26
C SER A 279 9.41 12.20 -5.63
N ASP A 280 10.19 13.20 -6.02
CA ASP A 280 9.96 14.02 -7.21
C ASP A 280 9.87 13.21 -8.52
N GLY A 281 10.75 12.24 -8.71
CA GLY A 281 10.79 11.43 -9.94
C GLY A 281 9.49 10.65 -10.19
N PRO A 282 9.05 9.77 -9.25
CA PRO A 282 7.74 9.12 -9.30
C PRO A 282 6.58 10.12 -9.37
N ASN A 283 6.60 11.18 -8.56
CA ASN A 283 5.55 12.20 -8.57
C ASN A 283 5.39 12.86 -9.94
N ALA A 284 6.48 13.21 -10.62
CA ALA A 284 6.44 13.77 -11.98
C ALA A 284 5.91 12.78 -13.02
N LEU A 285 6.22 11.47 -12.87
CA LEU A 285 5.68 10.44 -13.74
C LEU A 285 4.17 10.29 -13.53
N TYR A 286 3.73 10.18 -12.28
CA TYR A 286 2.32 9.94 -11.96
C TYR A 286 1.43 11.11 -12.36
N GLU A 287 1.95 12.35 -12.30
CA GLU A 287 1.25 13.53 -12.80
C GLU A 287 0.96 13.46 -14.31
N LYS A 288 1.88 12.94 -15.12
CA LYS A 288 1.68 12.76 -16.57
C LYS A 288 0.60 11.75 -16.93
N LEU A 289 0.22 10.88 -16.01
CA LEU A 289 -0.85 9.91 -16.24
C LEU A 289 -2.25 10.54 -16.25
N GLY A 290 -2.40 11.80 -15.85
CA GLY A 290 -3.66 12.55 -15.84
C GLY A 290 -4.55 12.20 -14.65
N PRO A 291 -4.09 12.44 -13.42
CA PRO A 291 -4.92 12.21 -12.24
C PRO A 291 -6.13 13.15 -12.22
N CYS A 292 -7.23 12.69 -11.63
CA CYS A 292 -8.45 13.46 -11.42
C CYS A 292 -8.57 14.02 -9.99
N GLY A 293 -7.63 13.67 -9.11
CA GLY A 293 -7.58 14.14 -7.73
C GLY A 293 -6.25 13.81 -7.06
N HIS A 294 -5.95 14.57 -6.02
CA HIS A 294 -4.74 14.45 -5.21
C HIS A 294 -5.13 14.48 -3.74
N LYS A 295 -4.38 13.79 -2.90
CA LYS A 295 -4.37 13.96 -1.45
C LYS A 295 -2.95 13.85 -0.93
N GLN A 296 -2.62 14.70 0.04
CA GLN A 296 -1.30 14.76 0.66
C GLN A 296 -1.31 14.04 2.00
N TRP A 297 -0.21 13.34 2.27
CA TRP A 297 0.11 12.77 3.56
C TRP A 297 1.15 13.64 4.23
N PHE A 298 0.96 13.90 5.51
CA PHE A 298 1.89 14.65 6.34
C PHE A 298 2.46 13.75 7.42
N HIS A 299 3.77 13.81 7.58
CA HIS A 299 4.43 13.22 8.74
C HIS A 299 4.11 14.01 10.00
N TYR A 300 3.87 13.31 11.08
CA TYR A 300 3.80 13.86 12.44
C TYR A 300 4.66 13.03 13.36
N GLU A 301 5.44 13.69 14.23
CA GLU A 301 6.37 13.02 15.16
C GLU A 301 6.39 13.71 16.52
N VAL A 302 6.69 12.93 17.58
CA VAL A 302 6.78 13.36 18.97
C VAL A 302 7.92 12.68 19.70
#